data_a2f16d4b704f17a2c723ab73ac5ae5a9
#
_entry.id   a2f16d4b704f17a2c723ab73ac5ae5a9
#
_cell.length_a   1.000
_cell.length_b   1.000
_cell.length_c   1.000
_cell.angle_alpha   90.00
_cell.angle_beta   90.00
_cell.angle_gamma   90.00
#
_symmetry.space_group_name_H-M   'P 1'
#
loop_
_entity.id
_entity.type
_entity.pdbx_description
1 polymer ?
#
loop_
_entity_poly.entity_id
_entity_poly.type
_entity_poly.pdbx_seq_one_letter_code
_entity_poly.pdbx_strand_id
1 'polypeptide(L)'
;MALSFHKRVLSAERYESAGIFDVNGDGIPDIVSGNYWYQGPDFKKQHKIGGVTAHDEYYDDFSTIAMDINGDGRLDYITGGWWGQTLRWRENTGDYTKDWPEHIIAQTGSIESTRAWEVDGDGEMEFVPNTPGAPLVVYKLIRDAQGKGTGKFATHKLKLSGRENKDQGHGLGFGDLTGNGRGDFILRDGWLEAPADPYNGTWIWHPDFDLGRAPSVPILVVDLNGDGKNELILGEGHAYGLSWWDYRIDAAGKRTWTRHEIDPLSSQYHDLQWVDIDGDGKNELITGKRFRAHPQGDGGDKDPYGWYVFKWTGESFAKHVIDFGPLGTGKGVGIHFAVADLDGDGRLDVVAPGKDGLAVYFNQGNA
;
A
#
# COMPACT_ATOMS: atom_id res chain seq x y z
N MET A 1 -24.83 12.31 0.09
CA MET A 1 -25.00 11.81 -1.29
C MET A 1 -24.19 10.53 -1.41
N ALA A 2 -24.64 9.54 -2.18
CA ALA A 2 -23.93 8.28 -2.33
C ALA A 2 -22.93 8.40 -3.49
N LEU A 3 -21.68 8.03 -3.27
CA LEU A 3 -20.69 7.89 -4.35
C LEU A 3 -21.17 6.82 -5.34
N SER A 4 -21.02 7.09 -6.62
CA SER A 4 -21.38 6.18 -7.71
C SER A 4 -20.14 5.85 -8.54
N PHE A 5 -19.99 4.57 -8.90
CA PHE A 5 -18.87 4.08 -9.71
C PHE A 5 -19.36 3.24 -10.88
N HIS A 6 -18.72 3.39 -12.01
CA HIS A 6 -18.89 2.50 -13.16
C HIS A 6 -17.81 1.42 -13.14
N LYS A 7 -18.21 0.18 -12.82
CA LYS A 7 -17.30 -0.98 -12.78
C LYS A 7 -17.00 -1.51 -14.18
N ARG A 8 -15.72 -1.71 -14.47
CA ARG A 8 -15.25 -2.44 -15.66
C ARG A 8 -14.29 -3.54 -15.24
N VAL A 9 -14.61 -4.78 -15.57
CA VAL A 9 -13.71 -5.92 -15.38
C VAL A 9 -12.73 -5.95 -16.54
N LEU A 10 -11.43 -5.91 -16.26
CA LEU A 10 -10.37 -5.95 -17.26
C LEU A 10 -9.86 -7.36 -17.51
N SER A 11 -9.68 -8.15 -16.44
CA SER A 11 -9.06 -9.46 -16.53
C SER A 11 -9.54 -10.39 -15.42
N ALA A 12 -9.50 -11.70 -15.68
CA ALA A 12 -9.67 -12.75 -14.66
C ALA A 12 -8.33 -13.17 -14.02
N GLU A 13 -7.22 -12.52 -14.37
CA GLU A 13 -5.92 -12.78 -13.81
C GLU A 13 -5.90 -12.47 -12.31
N ARG A 14 -5.14 -13.26 -11.53
CA ARG A 14 -5.22 -13.29 -10.07
C ARG A 14 -4.07 -12.56 -9.39
N TYR A 15 -3.54 -11.51 -10.02
CA TYR A 15 -2.52 -10.66 -9.40
C TYR A 15 -3.13 -9.79 -8.31
N GLU A 16 -2.40 -9.60 -7.22
CA GLU A 16 -2.90 -8.89 -6.03
C GLU A 16 -2.32 -7.47 -5.90
N SER A 17 -1.52 -7.03 -6.88
CA SER A 17 -1.03 -5.66 -6.96
C SER A 17 -1.37 -5.00 -8.28
N ALA A 18 -1.57 -3.67 -8.25
CA ALA A 18 -1.69 -2.84 -9.44
C ALA A 18 -1.07 -1.46 -9.20
N GLY A 19 -0.55 -0.86 -10.27
CA GLY A 19 -0.09 0.51 -10.33
C GLY A 19 -0.75 1.26 -11.49
N ILE A 20 -0.78 2.58 -11.37
CA ILE A 20 -1.29 3.49 -12.41
C ILE A 20 -0.16 4.45 -12.77
N PHE A 21 0.30 4.42 -14.01
CA PHE A 21 1.32 5.34 -14.53
C PHE A 21 1.36 5.28 -16.06
N ASP A 22 1.89 6.32 -16.68
CA ASP A 22 2.12 6.37 -18.13
C ASP A 22 3.30 5.46 -18.51
N VAL A 23 3.00 4.29 -19.06
CA VAL A 23 4.00 3.28 -19.44
C VAL A 23 4.68 3.63 -20.76
N ASN A 24 3.93 4.19 -21.71
CA ASN A 24 4.36 4.37 -23.10
C ASN A 24 4.81 5.80 -23.45
N GLY A 25 4.68 6.74 -22.50
CA GLY A 25 5.10 8.13 -22.66
C GLY A 25 4.12 8.97 -23.51
N ASP A 26 2.85 8.55 -23.61
CA ASP A 26 1.84 9.28 -24.38
C ASP A 26 1.05 10.31 -23.55
N GLY A 27 1.33 10.39 -22.25
CA GLY A 27 0.71 11.30 -21.31
C GLY A 27 -0.64 10.82 -20.76
N ILE A 28 -1.04 9.59 -21.08
CA ILE A 28 -2.28 8.97 -20.62
C ILE A 28 -1.93 7.89 -19.58
N PRO A 29 -2.61 7.84 -18.43
CA PRO A 29 -2.37 6.80 -17.44
C PRO A 29 -2.71 5.41 -17.99
N ASP A 30 -1.79 4.47 -17.77
CA ASP A 30 -1.95 3.05 -18.04
C ASP A 30 -2.11 2.29 -16.72
N ILE A 31 -2.55 1.03 -16.77
CA ILE A 31 -2.65 0.17 -15.60
C ILE A 31 -1.63 -0.96 -15.74
N VAL A 32 -0.82 -1.17 -14.70
CA VAL A 32 0.13 -2.29 -14.60
C VAL A 32 -0.36 -3.25 -13.52
N SER A 33 -0.45 -4.55 -13.84
CA SER A 33 -0.80 -5.59 -12.86
C SER A 33 -0.17 -6.93 -13.28
N GLY A 34 0.73 -7.46 -12.46
CA GLY A 34 1.39 -8.73 -12.68
C GLY A 34 2.12 -8.83 -14.01
N ASN A 35 1.67 -9.74 -14.88
CA ASN A 35 2.30 -10.02 -16.18
C ASN A 35 1.99 -8.98 -17.26
N TYR A 36 1.11 -8.02 -17.00
CA TYR A 36 0.53 -7.20 -18.06
C TYR A 36 0.44 -5.73 -17.70
N TRP A 37 0.45 -4.89 -18.74
CA TRP A 37 -0.06 -3.54 -18.65
C TRP A 37 -1.20 -3.34 -19.66
N TYR A 38 -2.13 -2.46 -19.32
CA TYR A 38 -3.34 -2.17 -20.07
C TYR A 38 -3.30 -0.72 -20.48
N GLN A 39 -3.28 -0.50 -21.81
CA GLN A 39 -3.11 0.84 -22.39
C GLN A 39 -4.37 1.69 -22.20
N GLY A 40 -4.19 2.86 -21.58
CA GLY A 40 -5.24 3.87 -21.47
C GLY A 40 -5.64 4.53 -22.80
N PRO A 41 -6.74 5.29 -22.82
CA PRO A 41 -7.72 5.48 -21.73
C PRO A 41 -8.80 4.38 -21.69
N ASP A 42 -8.89 3.51 -22.68
CA ASP A 42 -9.98 2.52 -22.78
C ASP A 42 -9.60 1.11 -22.28
N PHE A 43 -8.33 0.87 -21.96
CA PHE A 43 -7.76 -0.35 -21.39
C PHE A 43 -8.10 -1.64 -22.17
N LYS A 44 -8.46 -1.54 -23.45
CA LYS A 44 -8.79 -2.69 -24.30
C LYS A 44 -7.55 -3.39 -24.83
N LYS A 45 -6.44 -2.68 -24.93
CA LYS A 45 -5.19 -3.21 -25.44
C LYS A 45 -4.31 -3.62 -24.29
N GLN A 46 -4.04 -4.91 -24.22
CA GLN A 46 -3.18 -5.53 -23.22
C GLN A 46 -1.81 -5.83 -23.80
N HIS A 47 -0.76 -5.54 -23.07
CA HIS A 47 0.62 -5.84 -23.43
C HIS A 47 1.27 -6.69 -22.34
N LYS A 48 2.12 -7.62 -22.74
CA LYS A 48 2.85 -8.48 -21.82
C LYS A 48 4.08 -7.75 -21.26
N ILE A 49 4.27 -7.84 -19.94
CA ILE A 49 5.47 -7.35 -19.25
C ILE A 49 6.47 -8.49 -19.06
N GLY A 50 5.99 -9.70 -18.75
CA GLY A 50 6.82 -10.85 -18.43
C GLY A 50 6.16 -11.78 -17.44
N GLY A 51 6.77 -12.92 -17.14
CA GLY A 51 6.22 -13.89 -16.21
C GLY A 51 6.36 -13.44 -14.75
N VAL A 52 5.31 -13.58 -13.96
CA VAL A 52 5.35 -13.57 -12.49
C VAL A 52 5.22 -15.01 -12.00
N THR A 53 6.08 -15.41 -11.06
CA THR A 53 6.09 -16.79 -10.56
C THR A 53 4.82 -17.05 -9.74
N ALA A 54 4.12 -18.12 -10.10
CA ALA A 54 2.92 -18.57 -9.38
C ALA A 54 3.29 -19.56 -8.26
N HIS A 55 2.59 -19.44 -7.13
CA HIS A 55 2.65 -20.37 -6.01
C HIS A 55 1.22 -20.69 -5.56
N ASP A 56 0.68 -21.82 -5.97
CA ASP A 56 -0.71 -22.23 -5.78
C ASP A 56 -1.70 -21.18 -6.34
N GLU A 57 -2.40 -20.47 -5.49
CA GLU A 57 -3.33 -19.40 -5.88
C GLU A 57 -2.70 -17.99 -5.83
N TYR A 58 -1.42 -17.88 -5.48
CA TYR A 58 -0.72 -16.60 -5.37
C TYR A 58 0.23 -16.37 -6.53
N TYR A 59 0.55 -15.11 -6.75
CA TYR A 59 1.63 -14.69 -7.62
C TYR A 59 2.62 -13.85 -6.82
N ASP A 60 3.92 -14.05 -7.06
CA ASP A 60 4.99 -13.38 -6.30
C ASP A 60 5.21 -11.94 -6.75
N ASP A 61 4.16 -11.11 -6.56
CA ASP A 61 4.09 -9.71 -7.01
C ASP A 61 3.10 -8.95 -6.10
N PHE A 62 3.61 -8.39 -4.99
CA PHE A 62 2.80 -7.83 -3.91
C PHE A 62 2.90 -6.30 -3.79
N SER A 63 3.49 -5.65 -4.78
CA SER A 63 3.50 -4.19 -4.94
C SER A 63 3.76 -3.81 -6.39
N THR A 64 3.31 -2.62 -6.80
CA THR A 64 3.57 -2.04 -8.12
C THR A 64 3.80 -0.54 -7.94
N ILE A 65 5.07 -0.16 -7.70
CA ILE A 65 5.45 1.22 -7.37
C ILE A 65 6.28 1.80 -8.51
N ALA A 66 5.72 2.77 -9.21
CA ALA A 66 6.33 3.37 -10.38
C ALA A 66 7.44 4.37 -10.02
N MET A 67 8.56 4.30 -10.74
CA MET A 67 9.67 5.25 -10.66
C MET A 67 10.58 5.11 -11.88
N ASP A 68 11.18 6.21 -12.38
CA ASP A 68 12.29 6.15 -13.34
C ASP A 68 13.58 5.75 -12.59
N ILE A 69 13.86 4.44 -12.56
CA ILE A 69 14.91 3.87 -11.72
C ILE A 69 16.29 3.95 -12.39
N ASN A 70 16.34 3.85 -13.70
CA ASN A 70 17.61 3.88 -14.46
C ASN A 70 17.92 5.25 -15.09
N GLY A 71 17.03 6.24 -14.96
CA GLY A 71 17.23 7.61 -15.43
C GLY A 71 17.05 7.78 -16.93
N ASP A 72 16.33 6.86 -17.61
CA ASP A 72 16.10 6.90 -19.05
C ASP A 72 14.85 7.66 -19.47
N GLY A 73 14.05 8.15 -18.50
CA GLY A 73 12.86 8.95 -18.70
C GLY A 73 11.58 8.14 -18.85
N ARG A 74 11.63 6.81 -18.74
CA ARG A 74 10.48 5.92 -18.69
C ARG A 74 10.23 5.45 -17.27
N LEU A 75 8.98 5.23 -16.91
CA LEU A 75 8.64 4.70 -15.60
C LEU A 75 8.80 3.17 -15.61
N ASP A 76 9.67 2.71 -14.72
CA ASP A 76 9.84 1.34 -14.29
C ASP A 76 8.89 1.06 -13.12
N TYR A 77 8.91 -0.15 -12.54
CA TYR A 77 8.24 -0.37 -11.26
C TYR A 77 8.98 -1.31 -10.33
N ILE A 78 8.84 -1.03 -9.03
CA ILE A 78 9.37 -1.85 -7.94
C ILE A 78 8.28 -2.79 -7.46
N THR A 79 8.68 -4.04 -7.23
CA THR A 79 7.88 -5.10 -6.67
C THR A 79 8.68 -5.99 -5.74
N GLY A 80 7.99 -6.86 -5.04
CA GLY A 80 8.52 -7.93 -4.21
C GLY A 80 7.44 -8.95 -3.90
N GLY A 81 7.77 -10.01 -3.21
CA GLY A 81 6.78 -11.00 -2.84
C GLY A 81 7.29 -11.96 -1.78
N TRP A 82 6.41 -12.87 -1.38
CA TRP A 82 6.65 -13.75 -0.24
C TRP A 82 7.67 -14.86 -0.55
N TRP A 83 7.56 -15.47 -1.72
CA TRP A 83 8.34 -16.69 -2.06
C TRP A 83 9.69 -16.37 -2.70
N GLY A 84 9.77 -15.33 -3.54
CA GLY A 84 11.02 -14.89 -4.16
C GLY A 84 12.00 -14.28 -3.15
N GLN A 85 11.49 -13.79 -2.03
CA GLN A 85 12.28 -13.20 -0.95
C GLN A 85 13.21 -12.08 -1.41
N THR A 86 12.80 -11.37 -2.47
CA THR A 86 13.57 -10.30 -3.09
C THR A 86 12.74 -9.03 -3.22
N LEU A 87 13.36 -7.90 -2.95
CA LEU A 87 12.94 -6.62 -3.49
C LEU A 87 13.61 -6.48 -4.87
N ARG A 88 12.83 -6.18 -5.91
CA ARG A 88 13.27 -6.12 -7.30
C ARG A 88 12.52 -5.04 -8.06
N TRP A 89 13.02 -4.70 -9.23
CA TRP A 89 12.33 -3.80 -10.14
C TRP A 89 12.31 -4.36 -11.56
N ARG A 90 11.34 -3.98 -12.35
CA ARG A 90 11.18 -4.32 -13.75
C ARG A 90 11.39 -3.11 -14.63
N GLU A 91 12.31 -3.26 -15.56
CA GLU A 91 12.75 -2.19 -16.45
C GLU A 91 11.83 -2.04 -17.66
N ASN A 92 11.24 -0.87 -17.80
CA ASN A 92 10.53 -0.48 -19.01
C ASN A 92 11.51 -0.04 -20.10
N THR A 93 11.91 -0.96 -20.95
CA THR A 93 12.86 -0.66 -22.03
C THR A 93 12.26 0.14 -23.19
N GLY A 94 10.94 0.33 -23.22
CA GLY A 94 10.20 0.90 -24.37
C GLY A 94 10.02 -0.09 -25.53
N ASP A 95 10.54 -1.31 -25.45
CA ASP A 95 10.30 -2.39 -26.42
C ASP A 95 9.20 -3.34 -25.91
N TYR A 96 7.96 -3.01 -26.19
CA TYR A 96 6.78 -3.77 -25.74
C TYR A 96 6.56 -5.09 -26.48
N THR A 97 7.51 -5.51 -27.32
CA THR A 97 7.51 -6.84 -27.98
C THR A 97 8.28 -7.88 -27.18
N LYS A 98 9.00 -7.45 -26.13
CA LYS A 98 9.82 -8.29 -25.25
C LYS A 98 9.36 -8.21 -23.81
N ASP A 99 9.71 -9.24 -23.04
CA ASP A 99 9.54 -9.22 -21.60
C ASP A 99 10.46 -8.15 -20.97
N TRP A 100 9.98 -7.44 -19.97
CA TRP A 100 10.75 -6.45 -19.22
C TRP A 100 11.83 -7.13 -18.39
N PRO A 101 13.10 -6.71 -18.47
CA PRO A 101 14.16 -7.23 -17.62
C PRO A 101 13.81 -7.04 -16.13
N GLU A 102 14.15 -8.05 -15.33
CA GLU A 102 14.02 -7.99 -13.88
C GLU A 102 15.38 -7.83 -13.22
N HIS A 103 15.49 -6.88 -12.29
CA HIS A 103 16.71 -6.55 -11.57
C HIS A 103 16.49 -6.68 -10.07
N ILE A 104 17.32 -7.44 -9.40
CA ILE A 104 17.24 -7.62 -7.94
C ILE A 104 17.89 -6.42 -7.26
N ILE A 105 17.11 -5.78 -6.37
CA ILE A 105 17.61 -4.72 -5.49
C ILE A 105 18.28 -5.35 -4.26
N ALA A 106 17.58 -6.29 -3.60
CA ALA A 106 18.09 -6.96 -2.40
C ALA A 106 17.43 -8.32 -2.15
N GLN A 107 18.15 -9.18 -1.43
CA GLN A 107 17.57 -10.33 -0.75
C GLN A 107 17.03 -9.86 0.59
N THR A 108 15.74 -9.98 0.82
CA THR A 108 15.06 -9.32 1.95
C THR A 108 14.50 -10.30 2.98
N GLY A 109 14.05 -11.44 2.56
CA GLY A 109 13.10 -12.31 3.24
C GLY A 109 11.72 -12.20 2.60
N SER A 110 10.73 -12.87 3.18
CA SER A 110 9.36 -12.90 2.65
C SER A 110 8.68 -11.55 2.80
N ILE A 111 8.38 -10.90 1.67
CA ILE A 111 7.76 -9.58 1.64
C ILE A 111 6.24 -9.73 1.64
N GLU A 112 5.57 -9.09 2.60
CA GLU A 112 4.10 -9.00 2.63
C GLU A 112 3.58 -7.89 1.70
N SER A 113 4.23 -6.74 1.70
CA SER A 113 4.01 -5.63 0.77
C SER A 113 5.18 -4.65 0.86
N THR A 114 5.43 -3.88 -0.18
CA THR A 114 6.40 -2.78 -0.17
C THR A 114 5.65 -1.46 -0.26
N ARG A 115 6.13 -0.45 0.46
CA ARG A 115 5.61 0.92 0.39
C ARG A 115 6.73 1.87 0.01
N ALA A 116 6.34 3.00 -0.57
CA ALA A 116 7.22 4.13 -0.84
C ALA A 116 6.84 5.27 0.10
N TRP A 117 7.82 5.75 0.87
CA TRP A 117 7.67 6.89 1.78
C TRP A 117 8.88 7.79 1.70
N GLU A 118 8.68 9.05 1.95
CA GLU A 118 9.74 10.04 2.10
C GLU A 118 10.27 9.93 3.55
N VAL A 119 11.43 9.28 3.72
CA VAL A 119 11.95 8.90 5.05
C VAL A 119 12.97 9.91 5.59
N ASP A 120 13.77 10.55 4.73
CA ASP A 120 14.91 11.37 5.16
C ASP A 120 14.72 12.88 4.98
N GLY A 121 13.60 13.34 4.44
CA GLY A 121 13.27 14.76 4.33
C GLY A 121 13.87 15.42 3.10
N ASP A 122 14.36 14.68 2.11
CA ASP A 122 14.97 15.24 0.90
C ASP A 122 14.00 15.40 -0.29
N GLY A 123 12.75 14.95 -0.13
CA GLY A 123 11.69 15.05 -1.14
C GLY A 123 11.64 13.88 -2.12
N GLU A 124 12.50 12.88 -1.95
CA GLU A 124 12.52 11.65 -2.74
C GLU A 124 11.87 10.50 -1.94
N MET A 125 11.33 9.52 -2.65
CA MET A 125 10.70 8.37 -2.00
C MET A 125 11.70 7.22 -1.79
N GLU A 126 11.69 6.66 -0.60
CA GLU A 126 12.39 5.43 -0.27
C GLU A 126 11.42 4.24 -0.25
N PHE A 127 11.97 3.05 -0.49
CA PHE A 127 11.21 1.81 -0.53
C PHE A 127 11.43 1.00 0.74
N VAL A 128 10.32 0.66 1.39
CA VAL A 128 10.34 -0.03 2.66
C VAL A 128 9.46 -1.28 2.57
N PRO A 129 10.07 -2.47 2.42
CA PRO A 129 9.31 -3.72 2.42
C PRO A 129 8.91 -4.12 3.84
N ASN A 130 7.67 -4.55 4.04
CA ASN A 130 7.29 -5.30 5.24
C ASN A 130 7.71 -6.75 5.06
N THR A 131 8.67 -7.17 5.87
CA THR A 131 9.26 -8.52 5.86
C THR A 131 9.20 -9.14 7.26
N PRO A 132 8.06 -9.76 7.63
CA PRO A 132 7.96 -10.45 8.91
C PRO A 132 9.09 -11.46 9.13
N GLY A 133 9.70 -11.42 10.32
CA GLY A 133 10.88 -12.25 10.65
C GLY A 133 12.21 -11.69 10.16
N ALA A 134 12.24 -10.52 9.54
CA ALA A 134 13.45 -9.86 9.07
C ALA A 134 13.59 -8.43 9.64
N PRO A 135 14.81 -7.85 9.59
CA PRO A 135 15.05 -6.48 10.01
C PRO A 135 14.26 -5.47 9.17
N LEU A 136 13.91 -4.33 9.77
CA LEU A 136 13.44 -3.16 9.05
C LEU A 136 14.60 -2.49 8.31
N VAL A 137 14.46 -2.36 6.98
CA VAL A 137 15.48 -1.82 6.07
C VAL A 137 14.82 -0.84 5.12
N VAL A 138 15.48 0.29 4.89
CA VAL A 138 15.08 1.32 3.93
C VAL A 138 16.01 1.25 2.72
N TYR A 139 15.43 1.29 1.51
CA TYR A 139 16.15 1.27 0.24
C TYR A 139 15.96 2.60 -0.48
N LYS A 140 17.04 3.34 -0.71
CA LYS A 140 17.05 4.63 -1.39
C LYS A 140 17.68 4.52 -2.76
N LEU A 141 17.02 5.03 -3.81
CA LEU A 141 17.58 5.08 -5.15
C LEU A 141 18.80 5.99 -5.17
N ILE A 142 19.93 5.49 -5.69
CA ILE A 142 21.13 6.29 -5.90
C ILE A 142 20.96 7.06 -7.21
N ARG A 143 21.08 8.40 -7.11
CA ARG A 143 21.03 9.30 -8.26
C ARG A 143 22.42 9.77 -8.66
N ASP A 144 22.59 10.07 -9.93
CA ASP A 144 23.80 10.70 -10.46
C ASP A 144 23.85 12.20 -10.16
N ALA A 145 24.91 12.87 -10.62
CA ALA A 145 25.12 14.31 -10.41
C ALA A 145 24.06 15.18 -11.13
N GLN A 146 23.27 14.62 -12.03
CA GLN A 146 22.16 15.26 -12.73
C GLN A 146 20.80 14.94 -12.12
N GLY A 147 20.77 14.19 -11.00
CA GLY A 147 19.55 13.77 -10.31
C GLY A 147 18.85 12.58 -10.96
N LYS A 148 19.45 11.92 -11.95
CA LYS A 148 18.87 10.77 -12.63
C LYS A 148 19.10 9.47 -11.85
N GLY A 149 18.13 8.57 -11.88
CA GLY A 149 18.27 7.23 -11.33
C GLY A 149 19.43 6.45 -11.97
N THR A 150 20.13 5.66 -11.18
CA THR A 150 21.30 4.87 -11.64
C THR A 150 21.02 3.37 -11.72
N GLY A 151 19.81 2.93 -11.43
CA GLY A 151 19.47 1.51 -11.29
C GLY A 151 20.04 0.85 -10.02
N LYS A 152 20.65 1.63 -9.13
CA LYS A 152 21.31 1.14 -7.91
C LYS A 152 20.66 1.75 -6.67
N PHE A 153 20.70 0.99 -5.57
CA PHE A 153 20.08 1.40 -4.31
C PHE A 153 21.08 1.38 -3.15
N ALA A 154 21.02 2.40 -2.32
CA ALA A 154 21.62 2.38 -0.99
C ALA A 154 20.72 1.58 -0.05
N THR A 155 21.32 0.84 0.87
CA THR A 155 20.60 -0.03 1.82
C THR A 155 20.87 0.46 3.22
N HIS A 156 19.81 0.84 3.95
CA HIS A 156 19.90 1.39 5.29
C HIS A 156 19.17 0.47 6.28
N LYS A 157 19.93 -0.38 6.97
CA LYS A 157 19.41 -1.12 8.12
C LYS A 157 19.37 -0.18 9.33
N LEU A 158 18.18 0.08 9.87
CA LEU A 158 17.99 1.03 10.95
C LEU A 158 18.67 0.57 12.24
N LYS A 159 19.32 1.52 12.95
CA LYS A 159 19.86 1.32 14.30
C LYS A 159 18.76 1.63 15.30
N LEU A 160 18.44 0.67 16.16
CA LEU A 160 17.38 0.83 17.15
C LEU A 160 17.93 0.88 18.57
N SER A 161 17.26 1.64 19.44
CA SER A 161 17.42 1.63 20.89
C SER A 161 16.15 1.07 21.51
N GLY A 162 16.28 0.21 22.51
CA GLY A 162 15.15 -0.40 23.21
C GLY A 162 14.62 -1.71 22.61
N ARG A 163 15.00 -2.05 21.39
CA ARG A 163 14.78 -3.39 20.78
C ARG A 163 15.88 -3.71 19.76
N GLU A 164 16.02 -5.00 19.44
CA GLU A 164 16.85 -5.40 18.30
C GLU A 164 16.10 -5.25 16.99
N ASN A 165 16.76 -4.74 15.94
CA ASN A 165 16.22 -4.72 14.58
C ASN A 165 16.45 -6.08 13.90
N LYS A 166 15.55 -7.03 14.14
CA LYS A 166 15.63 -8.41 13.60
C LYS A 166 14.30 -8.96 13.12
N ASP A 167 13.19 -8.47 13.63
CA ASP A 167 11.84 -8.91 13.27
C ASP A 167 10.88 -7.73 13.38
N GLN A 168 10.40 -7.26 12.22
CA GLN A 168 9.46 -6.15 12.16
C GLN A 168 8.00 -6.59 12.36
N GLY A 169 7.72 -7.90 12.30
CA GLY A 169 6.36 -8.43 12.37
C GLY A 169 5.53 -8.15 11.11
N HIS A 170 4.28 -8.58 11.09
CA HIS A 170 3.30 -8.21 10.09
C HIS A 170 2.70 -6.84 10.43
N GLY A 171 2.48 -5.99 9.44
CA GLY A 171 2.01 -4.62 9.62
C GLY A 171 3.14 -3.60 9.64
N LEU A 172 2.96 -2.53 8.89
CA LEU A 172 3.94 -1.46 8.77
C LEU A 172 3.23 -0.16 8.41
N GLY A 173 3.57 0.92 9.12
CA GLY A 173 3.12 2.28 8.82
C GLY A 173 4.27 3.27 8.90
N PHE A 174 4.06 4.46 8.34
CA PHE A 174 5.00 5.56 8.41
C PHE A 174 4.26 6.90 8.44
N GLY A 175 4.66 7.79 9.34
CA GLY A 175 4.13 9.15 9.45
C GLY A 175 4.54 9.81 10.75
N ASP A 176 4.39 11.13 10.84
CA ASP A 176 4.82 11.93 11.99
C ASP A 176 3.86 11.76 13.18
N LEU A 177 4.20 10.85 14.09
CA LEU A 177 3.41 10.57 15.29
C LEU A 177 3.73 11.53 16.45
N THR A 178 4.87 12.21 16.37
CA THR A 178 5.33 13.12 17.41
C THR A 178 4.99 14.58 17.17
N GLY A 179 4.62 14.96 15.94
CA GLY A 179 4.39 16.34 15.52
C GLY A 179 5.68 17.12 15.33
N ASN A 180 6.81 16.42 15.11
CA ASN A 180 8.14 17.05 14.99
C ASN A 180 8.60 17.26 13.55
N GLY A 181 7.75 16.93 12.56
CA GLY A 181 8.00 17.07 11.13
C GLY A 181 8.80 15.92 10.52
N ARG A 182 9.06 14.83 11.27
CA ARG A 182 9.74 13.62 10.78
C ARG A 182 8.81 12.43 10.88
N GLY A 183 8.84 11.57 9.86
CA GLY A 183 8.04 10.35 9.87
C GLY A 183 8.61 9.28 10.81
N ASP A 184 7.76 8.70 11.63
CA ASP A 184 8.02 7.59 12.54
C ASP A 184 7.55 6.28 11.91
N PHE A 185 8.22 5.16 12.17
CA PHE A 185 7.73 3.85 11.74
C PHE A 185 6.79 3.23 12.77
N ILE A 186 5.63 2.79 12.30
CA ILE A 186 4.63 2.08 13.10
C ILE A 186 4.77 0.59 12.82
N LEU A 187 4.98 -0.21 13.86
CA LEU A 187 5.00 -1.66 13.81
C LEU A 187 3.82 -2.21 14.61
N ARG A 188 3.56 -3.49 14.52
CA ARG A 188 2.40 -4.10 15.21
C ARG A 188 2.44 -3.96 16.74
N ASP A 189 3.62 -3.90 17.35
CA ASP A 189 3.82 -3.98 18.80
C ASP A 189 4.41 -2.68 19.40
N GLY A 190 4.37 -1.58 18.63
CA GLY A 190 4.87 -0.28 19.04
C GLY A 190 5.36 0.55 17.85
N TRP A 191 6.12 1.58 18.10
CA TRP A 191 6.58 2.51 17.07
C TRP A 191 8.05 2.94 17.32
N LEU A 192 8.68 3.41 16.25
CA LEU A 192 10.06 3.86 16.22
C LEU A 192 10.08 5.36 15.96
N GLU A 193 10.51 6.14 16.98
CA GLU A 193 10.69 7.57 16.84
C GLU A 193 11.93 7.90 16.01
N ALA A 194 11.74 8.74 15.00
CA ALA A 194 12.78 9.10 14.05
C ALA A 194 13.85 10.01 14.67
N PRO A 195 15.15 9.69 14.51
CA PRO A 195 16.24 10.63 14.79
C PRO A 195 16.28 11.76 13.75
N ALA A 196 17.08 12.80 14.01
CA ALA A 196 17.31 13.89 13.05
C ALA A 196 18.00 13.41 11.74
N ASP A 197 18.82 12.38 11.83
CA ASP A 197 19.42 11.68 10.69
C ASP A 197 18.91 10.24 10.70
N PRO A 198 17.97 9.86 9.82
CA PRO A 198 17.31 8.56 9.86
C PRO A 198 18.24 7.41 9.50
N TYR A 199 19.36 7.65 8.81
CA TYR A 199 20.26 6.59 8.37
C TYR A 199 21.45 6.38 9.31
N ASN A 200 21.96 7.44 9.96
CA ASN A 200 23.10 7.35 10.86
C ASN A 200 22.70 7.44 12.33
N GLY A 201 21.55 8.04 12.63
CA GLY A 201 21.00 8.17 13.96
C GLY A 201 20.44 6.88 14.53
N THR A 202 19.96 6.94 15.76
CA THR A 202 19.37 5.78 16.44
C THR A 202 17.89 6.05 16.65
N TRP A 203 17.05 5.20 16.10
CA TRP A 203 15.60 5.20 16.26
C TRP A 203 15.24 4.70 17.66
N ILE A 204 14.33 5.38 18.35
CA ILE A 204 13.94 5.06 19.71
C ILE A 204 12.67 4.19 19.67
N TRP A 205 12.73 3.02 20.30
CA TRP A 205 11.59 2.11 20.39
C TRP A 205 10.63 2.49 21.52
N HIS A 206 9.34 2.58 21.20
CA HIS A 206 8.24 2.81 22.12
C HIS A 206 7.24 1.65 22.07
N PRO A 207 7.23 0.75 23.07
CA PRO A 207 6.28 -0.38 23.15
C PRO A 207 4.92 0.08 23.72
N ASP A 208 4.28 1.06 23.11
CA ASP A 208 3.12 1.74 23.68
C ASP A 208 1.81 0.99 23.42
N PHE A 209 1.77 0.08 22.45
CA PHE A 209 0.56 -0.65 22.04
C PHE A 209 0.89 -2.04 21.48
N ASP A 210 -0.18 -2.85 21.34
CA ASP A 210 -0.20 -4.08 20.53
C ASP A 210 -1.41 -3.99 19.59
N LEU A 211 -1.16 -3.87 18.29
CA LEU A 211 -2.17 -3.71 17.25
C LEU A 211 -2.75 -5.05 16.74
N GLY A 212 -2.42 -6.14 17.40
CA GLY A 212 -2.90 -7.47 17.03
C GLY A 212 -1.90 -8.29 16.24
N ARG A 213 -2.38 -9.39 15.63
CA ARG A 213 -1.51 -10.39 15.01
C ARG A 213 -0.98 -9.96 13.65
N ALA A 214 -1.82 -9.36 12.83
CA ALA A 214 -1.52 -9.07 11.43
C ALA A 214 -2.19 -7.77 10.97
N PRO A 215 -1.74 -6.61 11.49
CA PRO A 215 -2.20 -5.33 10.99
C PRO A 215 -1.91 -5.16 9.50
N SER A 216 -2.69 -4.32 8.82
CA SER A 216 -2.53 -3.98 7.41
C SER A 216 -1.15 -3.39 7.07
N VAL A 217 -0.81 -3.38 5.80
CA VAL A 217 0.29 -2.61 5.23
C VAL A 217 -0.26 -1.74 4.10
N PRO A 218 -0.44 -0.42 4.32
CA PRO A 218 0.05 0.37 5.44
C PRO A 218 -0.83 0.31 6.70
N ILE A 219 -0.25 0.62 7.86
CA ILE A 219 -0.95 1.25 8.97
C ILE A 219 -0.91 2.75 8.66
N LEU A 220 -2.07 3.39 8.52
CA LEU A 220 -2.13 4.82 8.21
C LEU A 220 -1.85 5.65 9.48
N VAL A 221 -1.12 6.76 9.29
CA VAL A 221 -0.82 7.76 10.33
C VAL A 221 -1.37 9.08 9.82
N VAL A 222 -2.51 9.51 10.35
CA VAL A 222 -3.29 10.63 9.80
C VAL A 222 -3.92 11.47 10.91
N ASP A 223 -3.97 12.79 10.74
CA ASP A 223 -4.78 13.67 11.59
C ASP A 223 -6.24 13.54 11.18
N LEU A 224 -6.95 12.61 11.85
CA LEU A 224 -8.31 12.24 11.52
C LEU A 224 -9.33 13.30 11.91
N ASN A 225 -9.10 13.98 13.02
CA ASN A 225 -10.04 14.87 13.64
C ASN A 225 -9.69 16.38 13.51
N GLY A 226 -8.52 16.70 12.93
CA GLY A 226 -8.04 18.06 12.69
C GLY A 226 -7.48 18.73 13.94
N ASP A 227 -7.04 17.96 14.94
CA ASP A 227 -6.50 18.51 16.20
C ASP A 227 -4.98 18.70 16.18
N GLY A 228 -4.34 18.37 15.07
CA GLY A 228 -2.90 18.47 14.86
C GLY A 228 -2.10 17.30 15.42
N LYS A 229 -2.75 16.22 15.84
CA LYS A 229 -2.12 14.96 16.21
C LYS A 229 -2.55 13.86 15.24
N ASN A 230 -1.65 12.96 14.97
CA ASN A 230 -1.96 11.86 14.08
C ASN A 230 -2.47 10.64 14.84
N GLU A 231 -3.61 10.11 14.41
CA GLU A 231 -4.17 8.83 14.80
C GLU A 231 -3.64 7.72 13.90
N LEU A 232 -3.86 6.46 14.32
CA LEU A 232 -3.59 5.29 13.51
C LEU A 232 -4.90 4.73 12.94
N ILE A 233 -4.91 4.32 11.66
CA ILE A 233 -5.99 3.53 11.08
C ILE A 233 -5.39 2.26 10.53
N LEU A 234 -5.99 1.10 10.86
CA LEU A 234 -5.49 -0.20 10.43
C LEU A 234 -6.61 -1.23 10.27
N GLY A 235 -6.39 -2.13 9.34
CA GLY A 235 -7.20 -3.33 9.15
C GLY A 235 -6.53 -4.57 9.72
N GLU A 236 -7.31 -5.61 9.98
CA GLU A 236 -6.81 -6.94 10.29
C GLU A 236 -6.64 -7.72 8.98
N GLY A 237 -5.38 -7.94 8.56
CA GLY A 237 -5.07 -8.58 7.29
C GLY A 237 -5.50 -10.05 7.21
N HIS A 238 -5.58 -10.75 8.34
CA HIS A 238 -5.90 -12.19 8.44
C HIS A 238 -7.07 -12.51 9.38
N ALA A 239 -7.83 -11.50 9.80
CA ALA A 239 -8.96 -11.64 10.70
C ALA A 239 -10.04 -10.61 10.40
N TYR A 240 -11.08 -10.57 11.23
CA TYR A 240 -12.09 -9.53 11.18
C TYR A 240 -11.59 -8.25 11.84
N GLY A 241 -11.96 -7.12 11.27
CA GLY A 241 -11.83 -5.82 11.91
C GLY A 241 -11.10 -4.78 11.08
N LEU A 242 -11.61 -3.58 11.23
CA LEU A 242 -11.01 -2.32 10.80
C LEU A 242 -11.18 -1.35 11.97
N SER A 243 -10.13 -0.69 12.37
CA SER A 243 -10.13 0.15 13.57
C SER A 243 -9.28 1.40 13.39
N TRP A 244 -9.57 2.40 14.19
CA TRP A 244 -8.69 3.54 14.37
C TRP A 244 -8.30 3.67 15.84
N TRP A 245 -7.19 4.35 16.12
CA TRP A 245 -6.62 4.46 17.45
C TRP A 245 -6.20 5.90 17.71
N ASP A 246 -6.70 6.49 18.79
CA ASP A 246 -6.22 7.74 19.33
C ASP A 246 -5.35 7.53 20.58
N TYR A 247 -4.72 8.59 21.03
CA TYR A 247 -3.93 8.53 22.24
C TYR A 247 -4.04 9.81 23.09
N ARG A 248 -3.79 9.62 24.38
CA ARG A 248 -3.62 10.71 25.34
C ARG A 248 -2.23 10.67 25.92
N ILE A 249 -1.65 11.84 26.19
CA ILE A 249 -0.33 11.96 26.83
C ILE A 249 -0.60 12.47 28.26
N ASP A 250 -0.12 11.74 29.26
CA ASP A 250 -0.21 12.15 30.66
C ASP A 250 0.87 13.18 31.05
N ALA A 251 0.83 13.67 32.29
CA ALA A 251 1.79 14.66 32.80
C ALA A 251 3.24 14.12 32.87
N ALA A 252 3.45 12.81 32.78
CA ALA A 252 4.76 12.16 32.73
C ALA A 252 5.25 11.92 31.28
N GLY A 253 4.44 12.32 30.26
CA GLY A 253 4.74 12.11 28.85
C GLY A 253 4.41 10.70 28.32
N LYS A 254 3.74 9.87 29.11
CA LYS A 254 3.34 8.55 28.69
C LYS A 254 2.10 8.59 27.81
N ARG A 255 2.16 7.94 26.65
CA ARG A 255 1.00 7.71 25.79
C ARG A 255 0.14 6.57 26.27
N THR A 256 -1.16 6.76 26.22
CA THR A 256 -2.16 5.71 26.44
C THR A 256 -3.10 5.70 25.25
N TRP A 257 -3.14 4.58 24.57
CA TRP A 257 -3.89 4.40 23.34
C TRP A 257 -5.29 3.85 23.60
N THR A 258 -6.24 4.30 22.79
CA THR A 258 -7.64 3.84 22.79
C THR A 258 -7.99 3.33 21.40
N ARG A 259 -8.49 2.10 21.32
CA ARG A 259 -8.96 1.48 20.08
C ARG A 259 -10.44 1.78 19.87
N HIS A 260 -10.80 2.17 18.66
CA HIS A 260 -12.18 2.41 18.22
C HIS A 260 -12.48 1.55 17.00
N GLU A 261 -13.65 0.90 16.99
CA GLU A 261 -14.09 0.08 15.88
C GLU A 261 -14.59 0.96 14.72
N ILE A 262 -14.15 0.62 13.48
CA ILE A 262 -14.71 1.16 12.24
C ILE A 262 -15.65 0.13 11.62
N ASP A 263 -15.16 -1.09 11.39
CA ASP A 263 -15.94 -2.20 10.84
C ASP A 263 -15.51 -3.53 11.45
N PRO A 264 -16.30 -4.10 12.37
CA PRO A 264 -16.01 -5.40 12.96
C PRO A 264 -16.54 -6.58 12.12
N LEU A 265 -17.30 -6.32 11.04
CA LEU A 265 -18.06 -7.34 10.32
C LEU A 265 -17.34 -7.87 9.07
N SER A 266 -16.48 -7.08 8.48
CA SER A 266 -15.68 -7.52 7.32
C SER A 266 -14.26 -7.88 7.76
N SER A 267 -13.56 -8.66 6.93
CA SER A 267 -12.26 -9.25 7.28
C SER A 267 -11.22 -9.02 6.21
N GLN A 268 -9.95 -9.32 6.55
CA GLN A 268 -8.82 -9.38 5.61
C GLN A 268 -8.57 -8.04 4.89
N TYR A 269 -8.61 -6.95 5.64
CA TYR A 269 -8.24 -5.63 5.19
C TYR A 269 -6.71 -5.50 5.14
N HIS A 270 -6.09 -5.71 3.95
CA HIS A 270 -4.63 -5.69 3.80
C HIS A 270 -4.08 -4.34 3.38
N ASP A 271 -4.79 -3.64 2.49
CA ASP A 271 -4.37 -2.36 1.93
C ASP A 271 -5.39 -1.26 2.22
N LEU A 272 -4.92 -0.09 2.57
CA LEU A 272 -5.69 1.08 2.94
C LEU A 272 -5.17 2.30 2.20
N GLN A 273 -6.09 3.11 1.66
CA GLN A 273 -5.78 4.41 1.05
C GLN A 273 -6.54 5.51 1.80
N TRP A 274 -5.89 6.68 1.97
CA TRP A 274 -6.46 7.86 2.61
C TRP A 274 -6.44 9.02 1.64
N VAL A 275 -7.52 9.23 0.89
CA VAL A 275 -7.61 10.19 -0.22
C VAL A 275 -8.98 10.85 -0.29
N ASP A 276 -9.05 12.05 -0.85
CA ASP A 276 -10.30 12.77 -1.14
C ASP A 276 -10.97 12.15 -2.38
N ILE A 277 -11.76 11.10 -2.18
CA ILE A 277 -12.39 10.36 -3.29
C ILE A 277 -13.70 11.01 -3.74
N ASP A 278 -14.35 11.82 -2.92
CA ASP A 278 -15.60 12.49 -3.25
C ASP A 278 -15.44 13.97 -3.65
N GLY A 279 -14.21 14.49 -3.60
CA GLY A 279 -13.86 15.84 -4.06
C GLY A 279 -14.34 16.95 -3.13
N ASP A 280 -14.59 16.66 -1.83
CA ASP A 280 -15.07 17.65 -0.87
C ASP A 280 -13.94 18.38 -0.10
N GLY A 281 -12.68 18.03 -0.38
CA GLY A 281 -11.48 18.59 0.24
C GLY A 281 -11.09 17.89 1.53
N LYS A 282 -11.72 16.77 1.88
CA LYS A 282 -11.37 15.91 3.02
C LYS A 282 -11.12 14.50 2.52
N ASN A 283 -10.17 13.84 3.15
CA ASN A 283 -9.86 12.46 2.78
C ASN A 283 -10.85 11.46 3.37
N GLU A 284 -11.15 10.42 2.61
CA GLU A 284 -11.84 9.23 3.03
C GLU A 284 -10.88 8.04 3.11
N LEU A 285 -11.26 7.07 3.96
CA LEU A 285 -10.60 5.78 4.00
C LEU A 285 -11.20 4.87 2.93
N ILE A 286 -10.35 4.39 2.01
CA ILE A 286 -10.71 3.39 1.02
C ILE A 286 -10.03 2.09 1.38
N THR A 287 -10.77 1.00 1.44
CA THR A 287 -10.24 -0.36 1.66
C THR A 287 -11.27 -1.41 1.30
N GLY A 288 -10.87 -2.67 1.30
CA GLY A 288 -11.78 -3.77 1.04
C GLY A 288 -11.21 -5.11 1.47
N LYS A 289 -12.06 -6.13 1.37
CA LYS A 289 -11.68 -7.49 1.71
C LYS A 289 -10.76 -8.07 0.64
N ARG A 290 -9.56 -8.53 1.04
CA ARG A 290 -8.71 -9.37 0.21
C ARG A 290 -9.38 -10.74 -0.02
N PHE A 291 -9.33 -11.25 -1.24
CA PHE A 291 -9.82 -12.60 -1.53
C PHE A 291 -8.92 -13.66 -0.91
N ARG A 292 -9.36 -14.26 0.19
CA ARG A 292 -8.67 -15.36 0.90
C ARG A 292 -7.16 -15.12 1.05
N ALA A 293 -6.79 -14.33 2.05
CA ALA A 293 -5.37 -14.12 2.35
C ALA A 293 -4.65 -15.47 2.53
N HIS A 294 -5.25 -16.39 3.33
CA HIS A 294 -4.87 -17.81 3.33
C HIS A 294 -6.11 -18.69 3.09
N PRO A 295 -6.07 -19.62 2.13
CA PRO A 295 -7.19 -20.52 1.93
C PRO A 295 -7.41 -21.41 3.14
N GLN A 296 -8.64 -21.44 3.66
CA GLN A 296 -9.11 -22.29 4.77
C GLN A 296 -8.47 -22.04 6.15
N GLY A 297 -7.87 -20.87 6.40
CA GLY A 297 -7.18 -20.60 7.67
C GLY A 297 -7.55 -19.30 8.33
N ASP A 298 -7.95 -18.29 7.58
CA ASP A 298 -8.20 -16.96 8.10
C ASP A 298 -9.68 -16.72 8.44
N GLY A 299 -9.92 -15.83 9.40
CA GLY A 299 -11.27 -15.37 9.71
C GLY A 299 -11.92 -14.73 8.49
N GLY A 300 -13.11 -15.21 8.13
CA GLY A 300 -13.89 -14.67 7.00
C GLY A 300 -13.41 -15.09 5.61
N ASP A 301 -12.59 -16.14 5.45
CA ASP A 301 -12.11 -16.62 4.15
C ASP A 301 -13.23 -17.00 3.17
N LYS A 302 -14.42 -17.33 3.70
CA LYS A 302 -15.62 -17.73 2.95
C LYS A 302 -16.67 -16.63 2.81
N ASP A 303 -16.44 -15.47 3.44
CA ASP A 303 -17.39 -14.37 3.41
C ASP A 303 -17.40 -13.69 2.04
N PRO A 304 -18.50 -13.03 1.67
CA PRO A 304 -18.57 -12.22 0.47
C PRO A 304 -17.48 -11.16 0.41
N TYR A 305 -17.09 -10.81 -0.79
CA TYR A 305 -16.09 -9.78 -1.09
C TYR A 305 -16.73 -8.44 -1.24
N GLY A 306 -15.99 -7.39 -0.90
CA GLY A 306 -16.43 -6.03 -1.09
C GLY A 306 -15.30 -5.05 -0.89
N TRP A 307 -15.45 -3.88 -1.48
CA TRP A 307 -14.64 -2.73 -1.14
C TRP A 307 -15.52 -1.54 -0.81
N TYR A 308 -15.00 -0.66 0.03
CA TYR A 308 -15.77 0.31 0.76
C TYR A 308 -15.04 1.65 0.80
N VAL A 309 -15.84 2.73 0.88
CA VAL A 309 -15.38 4.06 1.27
C VAL A 309 -15.94 4.37 2.65
N PHE A 310 -15.09 4.79 3.56
CA PHE A 310 -15.48 5.18 4.92
C PHE A 310 -15.21 6.67 5.11
N LYS A 311 -16.28 7.42 5.34
CA LYS A 311 -16.23 8.87 5.54
C LYS A 311 -16.26 9.22 7.01
N TRP A 312 -15.30 10.03 7.46
CA TRP A 312 -15.25 10.50 8.85
C TRP A 312 -16.42 11.45 9.14
N THR A 313 -17.16 11.22 10.24
CA THR A 313 -18.34 11.97 10.63
C THR A 313 -18.09 12.93 11.80
N GLY A 314 -16.86 12.98 12.33
CA GLY A 314 -16.50 13.73 13.53
C GLY A 314 -16.38 12.87 14.78
N GLU A 315 -17.03 11.69 14.82
CA GLU A 315 -16.96 10.75 15.95
C GLU A 315 -16.72 9.31 15.50
N SER A 316 -17.13 8.96 14.29
CA SER A 316 -17.09 7.61 13.74
C SER A 316 -16.97 7.65 12.22
N PHE A 317 -17.07 6.50 11.59
CA PHE A 317 -17.04 6.38 10.13
C PHE A 317 -18.40 5.95 9.57
N ALA A 318 -18.86 6.66 8.54
CA ALA A 318 -19.98 6.22 7.72
C ALA A 318 -19.46 5.30 6.60
N LYS A 319 -19.88 4.04 6.59
CA LYS A 319 -19.51 3.04 5.59
C LYS A 319 -20.37 3.17 4.34
N HIS A 320 -19.74 3.41 3.20
CA HIS A 320 -20.34 3.35 1.87
C HIS A 320 -19.88 2.08 1.17
N VAL A 321 -20.80 1.21 0.82
CA VAL A 321 -20.53 -0.04 0.09
C VAL A 321 -20.48 0.30 -1.40
N ILE A 322 -19.32 0.09 -2.01
CA ILE A 322 -19.13 0.35 -3.43
C ILE A 322 -19.35 -0.93 -4.24
N ASP A 323 -18.80 -2.04 -3.76
CA ASP A 323 -19.06 -3.36 -4.33
C ASP A 323 -19.18 -4.39 -3.22
N PHE A 324 -20.04 -5.38 -3.39
CA PHE A 324 -20.25 -6.45 -2.43
C PHE A 324 -20.96 -7.65 -3.06
N GLY A 325 -20.47 -8.86 -2.79
CA GLY A 325 -21.10 -10.08 -3.25
C GLY A 325 -20.18 -11.30 -3.15
N PRO A 326 -20.69 -12.47 -3.49
CA PRO A 326 -19.88 -13.68 -3.59
C PRO A 326 -18.91 -13.60 -4.78
N LEU A 327 -17.97 -14.56 -4.85
CA LEU A 327 -17.06 -14.68 -5.99
C LEU A 327 -17.81 -14.71 -7.33
N GLY A 328 -17.33 -13.89 -8.27
CA GLY A 328 -17.93 -13.71 -9.60
C GLY A 328 -18.98 -12.61 -9.70
N THR A 329 -19.39 -12.02 -8.57
CA THR A 329 -20.26 -10.83 -8.56
C THR A 329 -19.67 -9.70 -7.73
N GLY A 330 -19.30 -9.95 -6.48
CA GLY A 330 -18.56 -8.99 -5.67
C GLY A 330 -17.10 -8.90 -6.08
N LYS A 331 -16.46 -7.80 -5.72
CA LYS A 331 -15.04 -7.52 -5.94
C LYS A 331 -14.44 -7.00 -4.65
N GLY A 332 -13.31 -7.58 -4.26
CA GLY A 332 -12.46 -7.08 -3.19
C GLY A 332 -11.31 -6.23 -3.71
N VAL A 333 -10.35 -5.97 -2.85
CA VAL A 333 -9.06 -5.38 -3.21
C VAL A 333 -7.92 -6.34 -2.83
N GLY A 334 -6.81 -6.25 -3.54
CA GLY A 334 -5.62 -7.08 -3.27
C GLY A 334 -4.77 -6.54 -2.12
N ILE A 335 -3.47 -6.82 -2.22
CA ILE A 335 -2.46 -6.35 -1.26
C ILE A 335 -2.00 -4.92 -1.57
N HIS A 336 -2.11 -4.50 -2.83
CA HIS A 336 -1.68 -3.19 -3.29
C HIS A 336 -2.60 -2.72 -4.43
N PHE A 337 -3.63 -1.94 -4.10
CA PHE A 337 -4.52 -1.34 -5.09
C PHE A 337 -4.12 0.10 -5.40
N ALA A 338 -4.59 0.65 -6.51
CA ALA A 338 -4.19 1.98 -6.96
C ALA A 338 -5.38 2.92 -7.13
N VAL A 339 -5.14 4.21 -6.87
CA VAL A 339 -6.13 5.29 -6.96
C VAL A 339 -5.52 6.45 -7.74
N ALA A 340 -6.13 6.85 -8.85
CA ALA A 340 -5.77 8.03 -9.63
C ALA A 340 -6.92 8.40 -10.58
N ASP A 341 -6.88 9.60 -11.15
CA ASP A 341 -7.76 10.01 -12.23
C ASP A 341 -7.30 9.31 -13.53
N LEU A 342 -8.07 8.33 -14.01
CA LEU A 342 -7.74 7.50 -15.17
C LEU A 342 -8.33 8.01 -16.49
N ASP A 343 -9.43 8.74 -16.43
CA ASP A 343 -10.14 9.22 -17.63
C ASP A 343 -10.04 10.73 -17.83
N GLY A 344 -9.33 11.44 -16.94
CA GLY A 344 -9.02 12.86 -17.06
C GLY A 344 -10.19 13.76 -16.68
N ASP A 345 -11.15 13.27 -15.93
CA ASP A 345 -12.35 14.03 -15.54
C ASP A 345 -12.20 14.78 -14.19
N GLY A 346 -11.04 14.65 -13.54
CA GLY A 346 -10.68 15.31 -12.29
C GLY A 346 -11.15 14.58 -11.04
N ARG A 347 -11.75 13.39 -11.16
CA ARG A 347 -12.14 12.53 -10.05
C ARG A 347 -11.19 11.35 -9.94
N LEU A 348 -10.97 10.90 -8.70
CA LEU A 348 -10.12 9.73 -8.47
C LEU A 348 -10.90 8.44 -8.74
N ASP A 349 -10.32 7.58 -9.56
CA ASP A 349 -10.78 6.24 -9.90
C ASP A 349 -10.03 5.20 -9.08
N VAL A 350 -10.56 3.97 -9.01
CA VAL A 350 -9.94 2.87 -8.26
C VAL A 350 -9.64 1.69 -9.17
N VAL A 351 -8.38 1.25 -9.16
CA VAL A 351 -7.96 -0.02 -9.78
C VAL A 351 -7.85 -1.07 -8.68
N ALA A 352 -8.73 -2.05 -8.71
CA ALA A 352 -8.84 -3.12 -7.72
C ALA A 352 -8.29 -4.44 -8.29
N PRO A 353 -7.02 -4.79 -8.01
CA PRO A 353 -6.48 -6.12 -8.31
C PRO A 353 -6.96 -7.13 -7.26
N GLY A 354 -6.74 -8.42 -7.51
CA GLY A 354 -7.01 -9.46 -6.53
C GLY A 354 -7.10 -10.84 -7.16
N LYS A 355 -7.04 -11.88 -6.34
CA LYS A 355 -7.25 -13.26 -6.82
C LYS A 355 -8.63 -13.50 -7.41
N ASP A 356 -9.53 -12.55 -7.28
CA ASP A 356 -10.87 -12.47 -7.89
C ASP A 356 -10.89 -11.68 -9.22
N GLY A 357 -9.72 -11.35 -9.77
CA GLY A 357 -9.55 -10.65 -11.03
C GLY A 357 -9.10 -9.20 -10.86
N LEU A 358 -9.01 -8.48 -11.99
CA LEU A 358 -8.68 -7.06 -12.06
C LEU A 358 -9.91 -6.27 -12.53
N ALA A 359 -10.30 -5.25 -11.79
CA ALA A 359 -11.38 -4.34 -12.17
C ALA A 359 -10.97 -2.88 -11.96
N VAL A 360 -11.57 -2.01 -12.78
CA VAL A 360 -11.50 -0.55 -12.63
C VAL A 360 -12.88 -0.04 -12.24
N TYR A 361 -12.89 0.92 -11.34
CA TYR A 361 -14.07 1.63 -10.91
C TYR A 361 -13.89 3.11 -11.24
N PHE A 362 -14.56 3.57 -12.30
CA PHE A 362 -14.60 4.96 -12.71
C PHE A 362 -15.58 5.73 -11.83
N ASN A 363 -15.10 6.75 -11.17
CA ASN A 363 -15.87 7.56 -10.24
C ASN A 363 -16.84 8.47 -11.01
N GLN A 364 -18.11 8.28 -10.82
CA GLN A 364 -19.16 9.09 -11.47
C GLN A 364 -19.61 10.28 -10.61
N GLY A 365 -18.92 10.53 -9.50
CA GLY A 365 -19.30 11.55 -8.52
C GLY A 365 -20.49 11.14 -7.64
N ASN A 366 -21.09 12.13 -7.07
CA ASN A 366 -22.25 11.94 -6.18
C ASN A 366 -23.54 11.72 -6.99
N ALA A 367 -24.23 10.61 -6.73
CA ALA A 367 -25.53 10.25 -7.33
C ALA A 367 -26.69 11.03 -6.70
#